data_e257ad62a72a57826e0320f54308c904
#
_entry.id   e257ad62a72a57826e0320f54308c904
#
_cell.length_a   1.000
_cell.length_b   1.000
_cell.length_c   1.000
_cell.angle_alpha   90.00
_cell.angle_beta   90.00
_cell.angle_gamma   90.00
#
_symmetry.space_group_name_H-M   'P 1'
#
loop_
_entity.id
_entity.type
_entity.pdbx_description
1 polymer ?
#
loop_
_entity_poly.entity_id
_entity_poly.type
_entity_poly.pdbx_seq_one_letter_code
_entity_poly.pdbx_strand_id
1 'polypeptide(L)'
;VKAELETNKRTLEQRMNDRRAQMKQIETAEGEVKTQYAAIAEEEDKISKQIKQALAEQAASSSSTYVGGSFMWPLPAANNIVTCKYGMRTHPITGVYKLHTGVDLRATSGTKIYAANSGTVTTATYSSAYGYYVVINHGGGVATLYAHMSKLAVSKGQKVSQGTIVGYVGSTGYSTAPHLHFEILK
;
A
#
# COMPACT_ATOMS: atom_id res chain seq x y z
N VAL A 1 -32.36 41.87 32.84
CA VAL A 1 -32.94 41.17 31.65
C VAL A 1 -32.37 41.71 30.35
N LYS A 2 -32.45 43.06 30.07
CA LYS A 2 -32.01 43.61 28.75
C LYS A 2 -30.48 43.53 28.57
N ALA A 3 -29.68 43.84 29.61
CA ALA A 3 -28.22 43.75 29.56
C ALA A 3 -27.72 42.29 29.48
N GLU A 4 -28.43 41.40 30.13
CA GLU A 4 -28.12 39.95 30.10
C GLU A 4 -28.42 39.35 28.73
N LEU A 5 -29.51 39.78 28.11
CA LEU A 5 -29.84 39.36 26.72
C LEU A 5 -28.75 39.82 25.74
N GLU A 6 -28.26 41.04 25.88
CA GLU A 6 -27.19 41.58 25.01
C GLU A 6 -25.85 40.86 25.22
N THR A 7 -25.53 40.53 26.47
CA THR A 7 -24.34 39.71 26.76
C THR A 7 -24.45 38.31 26.15
N ASN A 8 -25.61 37.68 26.32
CA ASN A 8 -25.83 36.34 25.76
C ASN A 8 -25.76 36.35 24.23
N LYS A 9 -26.31 37.40 23.57
CA LYS A 9 -26.22 37.58 22.11
C LYS A 9 -24.76 37.70 21.64
N ARG A 10 -23.94 38.55 22.29
CA ARG A 10 -22.50 38.68 21.95
C ARG A 10 -21.74 37.38 22.15
N THR A 11 -22.03 36.67 23.25
CA THR A 11 -21.40 35.35 23.48
C THR A 11 -21.77 34.33 22.41
N LEU A 12 -23.04 34.34 21.95
CA LEU A 12 -23.51 33.47 20.90
C LEU A 12 -22.85 33.82 19.55
N GLU A 13 -22.77 35.10 19.21
CA GLU A 13 -22.11 35.59 18.01
C GLU A 13 -20.62 35.20 18.00
N GLN A 14 -19.95 35.33 19.12
CA GLN A 14 -18.54 34.92 19.27
C GLN A 14 -18.39 33.42 19.05
N ARG A 15 -19.19 32.58 19.71
CA ARG A 15 -19.18 31.13 19.51
C ARG A 15 -19.48 30.72 18.08
N MET A 16 -20.36 31.43 17.39
CA MET A 16 -20.65 31.18 15.97
C MET A 16 -19.46 31.51 15.09
N ASN A 17 -18.75 32.61 15.36
CA ASN A 17 -17.56 33.00 14.62
C ASN A 17 -16.40 32.02 14.86
N ASP A 18 -16.18 31.60 16.10
CA ASP A 18 -15.17 30.59 16.45
C ASP A 18 -15.44 29.25 15.75
N ARG A 19 -16.69 28.80 15.73
CA ARG A 19 -17.09 27.60 14.99
C ARG A 19 -16.87 27.72 13.49
N ARG A 20 -17.18 28.89 12.88
CA ARG A 20 -16.92 29.12 11.45
C ARG A 20 -15.43 29.07 11.15
N ALA A 21 -14.59 29.64 12.00
CA ALA A 21 -13.15 29.58 11.86
C ALA A 21 -12.62 28.13 11.96
N GLN A 22 -13.13 27.36 12.92
CA GLN A 22 -12.78 25.94 13.07
C GLN A 22 -13.22 25.11 11.85
N MET A 23 -14.44 25.32 11.34
CA MET A 23 -14.93 24.65 10.14
C MET A 23 -14.05 24.94 8.93
N LYS A 24 -13.63 26.20 8.72
CA LYS A 24 -12.73 26.57 7.63
C LYS A 24 -11.36 25.89 7.77
N GLN A 25 -10.81 25.75 8.98
CA GLN A 25 -9.58 25.03 9.21
C GLN A 25 -9.71 23.54 8.88
N ILE A 26 -10.83 22.91 9.25
CA ILE A 26 -11.12 21.50 8.93
C ILE A 26 -11.22 21.32 7.41
N GLU A 27 -11.97 22.16 6.71
CA GLU A 27 -12.11 22.11 5.25
C GLU A 27 -10.75 22.24 4.53
N THR A 28 -9.89 23.13 5.03
CA THR A 28 -8.51 23.28 4.49
C THR A 28 -7.70 22.04 4.72
N ALA A 29 -7.70 21.48 5.94
CA ALA A 29 -6.97 20.26 6.29
C ALA A 29 -7.47 19.04 5.49
N GLU A 30 -8.79 18.90 5.29
CA GLU A 30 -9.36 17.86 4.43
C GLU A 30 -8.90 17.99 2.97
N GLY A 31 -8.82 19.22 2.45
CA GLY A 31 -8.31 19.50 1.10
C GLY A 31 -6.83 19.10 0.95
N GLU A 32 -5.98 19.43 1.92
CA GLU A 32 -4.57 19.05 1.94
C GLU A 32 -4.39 17.53 1.98
N VAL A 33 -5.13 16.86 2.84
CA VAL A 33 -5.13 15.40 2.96
C VAL A 33 -5.54 14.75 1.65
N LYS A 34 -6.61 15.22 1.01
CA LYS A 34 -7.06 14.72 -0.29
C LYS A 34 -6.01 14.89 -1.40
N THR A 35 -5.31 16.02 -1.40
CA THR A 35 -4.23 16.28 -2.37
C THR A 35 -3.04 15.34 -2.14
N GLN A 36 -2.62 15.12 -0.90
CA GLN A 36 -1.57 14.16 -0.56
C GLN A 36 -1.94 12.74 -1.00
N TYR A 37 -3.17 12.33 -0.80
CA TYR A 37 -3.64 11.02 -1.23
C TYR A 37 -3.66 10.86 -2.75
N ALA A 38 -4.03 11.89 -3.49
CA ALA A 38 -3.98 11.86 -4.94
C ALA A 38 -2.53 11.65 -5.45
N ALA A 39 -1.57 12.35 -4.87
CA ALA A 39 -0.15 12.20 -5.21
C ALA A 39 0.38 10.79 -4.90
N ILE A 40 -0.01 10.21 -3.77
CA ILE A 40 0.37 8.83 -3.40
C ILE A 40 -0.24 7.81 -4.38
N ALA A 41 -1.48 8.00 -4.80
CA ALA A 41 -2.13 7.13 -5.77
C ALA A 41 -1.46 7.19 -7.14
N GLU A 42 -1.01 8.37 -7.59
CA GLU A 42 -0.22 8.53 -8.82
C GLU A 42 1.14 7.83 -8.71
N GLU A 43 1.79 7.92 -7.55
CA GLU A 43 3.06 7.22 -7.31
C GLU A 43 2.88 5.69 -7.38
N GLU A 44 1.82 5.15 -6.77
CA GLU A 44 1.46 3.72 -6.85
C GLU A 44 1.31 3.27 -8.31
N ASP A 45 0.52 4.00 -9.11
CA ASP A 45 0.29 3.69 -10.52
C ASP A 45 1.58 3.78 -11.36
N LYS A 46 2.43 4.77 -11.08
CA LYS A 46 3.72 4.94 -11.75
C LYS A 46 4.66 3.78 -11.46
N ILE A 47 4.79 3.39 -10.19
CA ILE A 47 5.64 2.26 -9.78
C ILE A 47 5.12 0.96 -10.41
N SER A 48 3.81 0.71 -10.37
CA SER A 48 3.19 -0.48 -10.98
C SER A 48 3.48 -0.57 -12.48
N LYS A 49 3.36 0.54 -13.21
CA LYS A 49 3.69 0.62 -14.64
C LYS A 49 5.17 0.35 -14.90
N GLN A 50 6.06 0.94 -14.11
CA GLN A 50 7.51 0.72 -14.24
C GLN A 50 7.90 -0.74 -14.01
N ILE A 51 7.30 -1.38 -13.00
CA ILE A 51 7.54 -2.81 -12.74
C ILE A 51 7.08 -3.66 -13.92
N LYS A 52 5.87 -3.44 -14.44
CA LYS A 52 5.34 -4.16 -15.60
C LYS A 52 6.18 -3.96 -16.84
N GLN A 53 6.63 -2.74 -17.11
CA GLN A 53 7.52 -2.46 -18.24
C GLN A 53 8.86 -3.18 -18.09
N ALA A 54 9.50 -3.12 -16.94
CA ALA A 54 10.75 -3.82 -16.68
C ALA A 54 10.61 -5.35 -16.82
N LEU A 55 9.49 -5.92 -16.40
CA LEU A 55 9.19 -7.34 -16.59
C LEU A 55 9.03 -7.70 -18.07
N ALA A 56 8.32 -6.87 -18.85
CA ALA A 56 8.15 -7.07 -20.29
C ALA A 56 9.49 -6.99 -21.04
N GLU A 57 10.34 -6.02 -20.72
CA GLU A 57 11.68 -5.86 -21.29
C GLU A 57 12.58 -7.07 -20.96
N GLN A 58 12.55 -7.56 -19.72
CA GLN A 58 13.28 -8.76 -19.33
C GLN A 58 12.74 -10.03 -19.98
N ALA A 59 11.44 -10.16 -20.14
CA ALA A 59 10.84 -11.29 -20.85
C ALA A 59 11.23 -11.32 -22.33
N ALA A 60 11.35 -10.15 -22.96
CA ALA A 60 11.77 -10.02 -24.35
C ALA A 60 13.27 -10.26 -24.56
N SER A 61 14.12 -9.89 -23.59
CA SER A 61 15.58 -9.96 -23.69
C SER A 61 16.20 -11.26 -23.17
N SER A 62 15.47 -12.04 -22.40
CA SER A 62 15.97 -13.30 -21.82
C SER A 62 15.06 -14.47 -22.17
N SER A 63 15.65 -15.58 -22.62
CA SER A 63 14.98 -16.87 -22.72
C SER A 63 14.68 -17.52 -21.36
N SER A 64 14.67 -16.73 -20.27
CA SER A 64 14.41 -17.27 -18.95
C SER A 64 12.94 -17.66 -18.84
N THR A 65 12.71 -18.95 -18.97
CA THR A 65 11.41 -19.58 -18.76
C THR A 65 10.98 -19.36 -17.31
N TYR A 66 9.69 -19.20 -17.09
CA TYR A 66 9.12 -19.24 -15.75
C TYR A 66 9.66 -20.47 -14.98
N VAL A 67 10.18 -20.24 -13.79
CA VAL A 67 10.81 -21.30 -12.97
C VAL A 67 9.84 -22.44 -12.64
N GLY A 68 8.54 -22.22 -12.89
CA GLY A 68 7.49 -23.22 -12.71
C GLY A 68 7.04 -23.37 -11.25
N GLY A 69 6.07 -24.27 -11.04
CA GLY A 69 5.53 -24.56 -9.72
C GLY A 69 4.34 -23.68 -9.32
N SER A 70 3.65 -24.11 -8.26
CA SER A 70 2.55 -23.37 -7.66
C SER A 70 3.10 -22.31 -6.70
N PHE A 71 2.43 -21.16 -6.67
CA PHE A 71 2.71 -20.15 -5.66
C PHE A 71 2.30 -20.64 -4.27
N MET A 72 3.18 -20.48 -3.29
CA MET A 72 2.81 -20.69 -1.90
C MET A 72 2.20 -19.42 -1.30
N TRP A 73 1.42 -19.60 -0.25
CA TRP A 73 0.88 -18.49 0.53
C TRP A 73 2.04 -17.71 1.18
N PRO A 74 2.07 -16.37 1.06
CA PRO A 74 3.25 -15.57 1.47
C PRO A 74 3.34 -15.31 2.99
N LEU A 75 2.41 -15.81 3.78
CA LEU A 75 2.37 -15.66 5.24
C LEU A 75 2.32 -17.03 5.94
N PRO A 76 2.60 -17.12 7.24
CA PRO A 76 2.38 -18.34 8.02
C PRO A 76 0.93 -18.84 7.90
N ALA A 77 0.70 -20.13 7.96
CA ALA A 77 -0.62 -20.76 7.75
C ALA A 77 -1.75 -20.20 8.66
N ALA A 78 -1.39 -19.68 9.84
CA ALA A 78 -2.35 -19.02 10.73
C ALA A 78 -2.85 -17.65 10.20
N ASN A 79 -2.20 -17.07 9.19
CA ASN A 79 -2.51 -15.78 8.62
C ASN A 79 -3.07 -15.91 7.18
N ASN A 80 -4.18 -16.62 7.03
CA ASN A 80 -4.82 -16.88 5.73
C ASN A 80 -6.09 -16.03 5.48
N ILE A 81 -6.26 -14.91 6.19
CA ILE A 81 -7.43 -14.06 6.08
C ILE A 81 -7.17 -12.96 5.06
N VAL A 82 -7.93 -12.97 3.97
CA VAL A 82 -8.00 -11.89 2.99
C VAL A 82 -8.95 -10.81 3.50
N THR A 83 -8.43 -9.63 3.80
CA THR A 83 -9.22 -8.47 4.27
C THR A 83 -9.71 -7.61 3.12
N CYS A 84 -8.97 -7.56 2.02
CA CYS A 84 -9.38 -6.90 0.80
C CYS A 84 -8.95 -7.69 -0.43
N LYS A 85 -9.90 -7.88 -1.35
CA LYS A 85 -9.66 -8.61 -2.60
C LYS A 85 -9.14 -7.68 -3.70
N TYR A 86 -8.49 -8.27 -4.70
CA TYR A 86 -8.23 -7.63 -5.99
C TYR A 86 -9.54 -7.19 -6.64
N GLY A 87 -9.54 -6.03 -7.28
CA GLY A 87 -10.68 -5.55 -8.05
C GLY A 87 -11.05 -4.09 -7.77
N MET A 88 -12.04 -3.62 -8.52
CA MET A 88 -12.54 -2.26 -8.38
C MET A 88 -13.24 -2.08 -7.02
N ARG A 89 -12.85 -1.04 -6.30
CA ARG A 89 -13.45 -0.69 -4.99
C ARG A 89 -13.45 0.81 -4.75
N THR A 90 -14.35 1.27 -3.92
CA THR A 90 -14.26 2.62 -3.34
C THR A 90 -13.16 2.60 -2.28
N HIS A 91 -12.16 3.47 -2.44
CA HIS A 91 -11.07 3.58 -1.48
C HIS A 91 -11.58 4.10 -0.13
N PRO A 92 -11.30 3.42 1.01
CA PRO A 92 -11.94 3.72 2.29
C PRO A 92 -11.63 5.12 2.84
N ILE A 93 -10.51 5.73 2.43
CA ILE A 93 -10.08 7.04 2.93
C ILE A 93 -10.44 8.14 1.93
N THR A 94 -10.16 7.93 0.64
CA THR A 94 -10.36 8.98 -0.39
C THR A 94 -11.75 8.99 -0.99
N GLY A 95 -12.55 7.94 -0.81
CA GLY A 95 -13.83 7.76 -1.48
C GLY A 95 -13.74 7.57 -3.00
N VAL A 96 -12.51 7.52 -3.57
CA VAL A 96 -12.30 7.36 -5.00
C VAL A 96 -12.51 5.90 -5.40
N TYR A 97 -13.28 5.68 -6.46
CA TYR A 97 -13.46 4.35 -7.04
C TYR A 97 -12.27 4.01 -7.93
N LYS A 98 -11.42 3.07 -7.48
CA LYS A 98 -10.19 2.67 -8.18
C LYS A 98 -9.93 1.16 -8.08
N LEU A 99 -9.06 0.68 -8.96
CA LEU A 99 -8.60 -0.70 -8.92
C LEU A 99 -7.66 -0.91 -7.72
N HIS A 100 -7.94 -1.93 -6.91
CA HIS A 100 -7.01 -2.51 -5.95
C HIS A 100 -6.18 -3.58 -6.68
N THR A 101 -4.89 -3.32 -6.86
CA THR A 101 -4.00 -4.09 -7.74
C THR A 101 -3.54 -5.42 -7.14
N GLY A 102 -3.83 -5.67 -5.87
CA GLY A 102 -3.44 -6.87 -5.16
C GLY A 102 -4.52 -7.41 -4.22
N VAL A 103 -4.09 -8.17 -3.26
CA VAL A 103 -4.89 -8.64 -2.13
C VAL A 103 -4.25 -8.20 -0.82
N ASP A 104 -5.07 -7.77 0.14
CA ASP A 104 -4.59 -7.42 1.47
C ASP A 104 -4.80 -8.62 2.41
N LEU A 105 -3.71 -9.04 3.04
CA LEU A 105 -3.65 -10.20 3.90
C LEU A 105 -3.44 -9.75 5.35
N ARG A 106 -4.37 -10.12 6.23
CA ARG A 106 -4.32 -9.76 7.64
C ARG A 106 -3.17 -10.45 8.37
N ALA A 107 -2.31 -9.66 8.98
CA ALA A 107 -1.26 -10.17 9.87
C ALA A 107 -0.81 -9.07 10.85
N THR A 108 -0.27 -9.47 11.99
CA THR A 108 0.33 -8.54 12.96
C THR A 108 1.69 -8.05 12.48
N SER A 109 2.07 -6.85 12.89
CA SER A 109 3.39 -6.30 12.61
C SER A 109 4.49 -7.26 13.11
N GLY A 110 5.54 -7.44 12.30
CA GLY A 110 6.63 -8.37 12.59
C GLY A 110 6.39 -9.81 12.12
N THR A 111 5.21 -10.17 11.62
CA THR A 111 4.96 -11.47 11.00
C THR A 111 5.88 -11.66 9.80
N LYS A 112 6.52 -12.83 9.67
CA LYS A 112 7.41 -13.17 8.56
C LYS A 112 6.63 -13.21 7.25
N ILE A 113 7.23 -12.64 6.19
CA ILE A 113 6.75 -12.70 4.82
C ILE A 113 7.68 -13.60 4.03
N TYR A 114 7.11 -14.55 3.30
CA TYR A 114 7.85 -15.55 2.53
C TYR A 114 7.73 -15.28 1.02
N ALA A 115 8.81 -15.56 0.28
CA ALA A 115 8.78 -15.57 -1.17
C ALA A 115 7.75 -16.62 -1.65
N ALA A 116 6.74 -16.19 -2.35
CA ALA A 116 5.67 -17.07 -2.85
C ALA A 116 6.17 -18.06 -3.92
N ASN A 117 7.27 -17.75 -4.60
CA ASN A 117 7.98 -18.66 -5.49
C ASN A 117 9.48 -18.28 -5.56
N SER A 118 10.31 -19.16 -6.12
CA SER A 118 11.73 -18.90 -6.38
C SER A 118 11.92 -17.83 -7.45
N GLY A 119 12.98 -17.04 -7.37
CA GLY A 119 13.25 -15.98 -8.34
C GLY A 119 14.40 -15.08 -7.96
N THR A 120 14.47 -13.93 -8.60
CA THR A 120 15.46 -12.88 -8.34
C THR A 120 14.75 -11.61 -7.86
N VAL A 121 15.23 -11.02 -6.78
CA VAL A 121 14.74 -9.75 -6.25
C VAL A 121 15.12 -8.63 -7.22
N THR A 122 14.15 -8.01 -7.87
CA THR A 122 14.37 -6.89 -8.78
C THR A 122 14.25 -5.54 -8.09
N THR A 123 13.47 -5.48 -7.01
CA THR A 123 13.29 -4.28 -6.21
C THR A 123 13.23 -4.64 -4.73
N ALA A 124 13.95 -3.89 -3.89
CA ALA A 124 13.89 -3.94 -2.44
C ALA A 124 14.19 -2.53 -1.93
N THR A 125 13.15 -1.72 -1.67
CA THR A 125 13.26 -0.29 -1.37
C THR A 125 12.03 0.24 -0.63
N TYR A 126 11.94 1.56 -0.51
CA TYR A 126 10.82 2.28 0.09
C TYR A 126 10.18 3.25 -0.90
N SER A 127 8.85 3.39 -0.84
CA SER A 127 8.07 4.47 -1.48
C SER A 127 6.97 4.96 -0.54
N SER A 128 6.42 6.14 -0.80
CA SER A 128 5.30 6.66 0.00
C SER A 128 4.02 5.86 -0.22
N ALA A 129 3.83 5.26 -1.38
CA ALA A 129 2.68 4.42 -1.69
C ALA A 129 2.79 3.03 -1.04
N TYR A 130 3.81 2.25 -1.38
CA TYR A 130 3.96 0.86 -0.93
C TYR A 130 4.68 0.69 0.42
N GLY A 131 5.25 1.76 1.00
CA GLY A 131 6.15 1.64 2.13
C GLY A 131 7.42 0.87 1.76
N TYR A 132 7.99 0.10 2.68
CA TYR A 132 9.00 -0.89 2.34
C TYR A 132 8.37 -2.00 1.52
N TYR A 133 8.93 -2.27 0.33
CA TYR A 133 8.41 -3.28 -0.57
C TYR A 133 9.50 -4.05 -1.31
N VAL A 134 9.14 -5.26 -1.71
CA VAL A 134 9.99 -6.18 -2.48
C VAL A 134 9.24 -6.60 -3.73
N VAL A 135 9.95 -6.67 -4.86
CA VAL A 135 9.47 -7.32 -6.08
C VAL A 135 10.42 -8.46 -6.43
N ILE A 136 9.86 -9.63 -6.70
CA ILE A 136 10.59 -10.83 -7.10
C ILE A 136 10.15 -11.22 -8.51
N ASN A 137 11.10 -11.26 -9.44
CA ASN A 137 10.88 -11.78 -10.79
C ASN A 137 11.10 -13.30 -10.80
N HIS A 138 10.11 -14.05 -11.27
CA HIS A 138 10.11 -15.51 -11.36
C HIS A 138 10.43 -16.04 -12.75
N GLY A 139 10.75 -15.15 -13.71
CA GLY A 139 10.92 -15.48 -15.14
C GLY A 139 9.58 -15.53 -15.88
N GLY A 140 9.65 -15.66 -17.21
CA GLY A 140 8.46 -15.76 -18.07
C GLY A 140 7.47 -14.58 -17.97
N GLY A 141 7.95 -13.39 -17.58
CA GLY A 141 7.09 -12.20 -17.40
C GLY A 141 6.26 -12.22 -16.12
N VAL A 142 6.55 -13.11 -15.16
CA VAL A 142 5.78 -13.24 -13.92
C VAL A 142 6.60 -12.73 -12.74
N ALA A 143 5.98 -11.88 -11.90
CA ALA A 143 6.58 -11.40 -10.67
C ALA A 143 5.58 -11.37 -9.52
N THR A 144 6.10 -11.24 -8.29
CA THR A 144 5.31 -10.95 -7.09
C THR A 144 5.80 -9.69 -6.41
N LEU A 145 4.87 -8.91 -5.86
CA LEU A 145 5.11 -7.72 -5.06
C LEU A 145 4.59 -7.93 -3.65
N TYR A 146 5.38 -7.49 -2.67
CA TYR A 146 5.10 -7.55 -1.24
C TYR A 146 5.30 -6.17 -0.65
N ALA A 147 4.25 -5.54 -0.11
CA ALA A 147 4.31 -4.16 0.37
C ALA A 147 3.88 -3.99 1.85
N HIS A 148 3.98 -2.75 2.32
CA HIS A 148 3.70 -2.29 3.68
C HIS A 148 4.54 -2.98 4.76
N MET A 149 5.74 -3.42 4.40
CA MET A 149 6.65 -4.10 5.33
C MET A 149 7.16 -3.15 6.43
N SER A 150 7.44 -3.69 7.61
CA SER A 150 8.19 -2.98 8.66
C SER A 150 9.70 -3.03 8.43
N LYS A 151 10.18 -4.10 7.77
CA LYS A 151 11.60 -4.33 7.50
C LYS A 151 11.79 -5.26 6.31
N LEU A 152 12.77 -4.95 5.46
CA LEU A 152 13.24 -5.81 4.39
C LEU A 152 14.23 -6.85 4.95
N ALA A 153 14.20 -8.08 4.42
CA ALA A 153 15.15 -9.15 4.74
C ALA A 153 16.01 -9.57 3.55
N VAL A 154 15.80 -8.96 2.39
CA VAL A 154 16.52 -9.23 1.14
C VAL A 154 16.94 -7.93 0.46
N SER A 155 17.86 -8.03 -0.50
CA SER A 155 18.38 -6.92 -1.28
C SER A 155 18.15 -7.14 -2.78
N LYS A 156 18.11 -6.06 -3.56
CA LYS A 156 18.05 -6.10 -5.02
C LYS A 156 19.20 -6.96 -5.59
N GLY A 157 18.88 -7.82 -6.56
CA GLY A 157 19.81 -8.76 -7.19
C GLY A 157 19.91 -10.11 -6.47
N GLN A 158 19.40 -10.25 -5.25
CA GLN A 158 19.47 -11.50 -4.50
C GLN A 158 18.57 -12.57 -5.15
N LYS A 159 19.08 -13.77 -5.32
CA LYS A 159 18.31 -14.98 -5.67
C LYS A 159 17.67 -15.54 -4.42
N VAL A 160 16.39 -15.87 -4.51
CA VAL A 160 15.60 -16.45 -3.41
C VAL A 160 14.91 -17.73 -3.87
N SER A 161 14.81 -18.69 -2.98
CA SER A 161 13.98 -19.87 -3.16
C SER A 161 12.58 -19.61 -2.61
N GLN A 162 11.59 -20.35 -3.09
CA GLN A 162 10.26 -20.36 -2.49
C GLN A 162 10.35 -20.61 -0.97
N GLY A 163 9.63 -19.82 -0.17
CA GLY A 163 9.68 -19.91 1.29
C GLY A 163 10.82 -19.13 1.96
N THR A 164 11.74 -18.51 1.20
CA THR A 164 12.73 -17.59 1.78
C THR A 164 12.03 -16.40 2.43
N ILE A 165 12.47 -16.00 3.64
CA ILE A 165 11.96 -14.78 4.30
C ILE A 165 12.43 -13.56 3.51
N VAL A 166 11.48 -12.76 3.00
CA VAL A 166 11.75 -11.54 2.22
C VAL A 166 11.57 -10.25 3.02
N GLY A 167 10.88 -10.33 4.14
CA GLY A 167 10.66 -9.21 5.04
C GLY A 167 9.67 -9.53 6.15
N TYR A 168 9.16 -8.49 6.78
CA TYR A 168 8.24 -8.60 7.91
C TYR A 168 7.07 -7.65 7.73
N VAL A 169 5.86 -8.10 8.06
CA VAL A 169 4.64 -7.30 7.99
C VAL A 169 4.77 -6.02 8.82
N GLY A 170 4.24 -4.95 8.31
CA GLY A 170 4.19 -3.65 8.96
C GLY A 170 2.95 -2.87 8.53
N SER A 171 3.06 -1.55 8.63
CA SER A 171 2.05 -0.57 8.18
C SER A 171 2.77 0.68 7.64
N THR A 172 3.86 0.47 6.88
CA THR A 172 4.63 1.56 6.27
C THR A 172 4.03 1.99 4.93
N GLY A 173 4.32 3.23 4.51
CA GLY A 173 3.72 3.81 3.33
C GLY A 173 2.23 4.10 3.53
N TYR A 174 1.44 3.96 2.47
CA TYR A 174 0.02 4.24 2.48
C TYR A 174 -0.80 3.07 3.05
N SER A 175 -0.78 2.93 4.35
CA SER A 175 -1.42 1.84 5.10
C SER A 175 -2.06 2.37 6.38
N THR A 176 -3.28 1.93 6.68
CA THR A 176 -4.04 2.32 7.88
C THR A 176 -3.88 1.36 9.06
N ALA A 177 -3.40 0.15 8.81
CA ALA A 177 -3.22 -0.88 9.83
C ALA A 177 -2.24 -1.96 9.33
N PRO A 178 -1.60 -2.74 10.23
CA PRO A 178 -0.70 -3.80 9.82
C PRO A 178 -1.38 -4.85 8.94
N HIS A 179 -0.84 -5.03 7.73
CA HIS A 179 -1.25 -6.06 6.76
C HIS A 179 -0.12 -6.28 5.74
N LEU A 180 -0.21 -7.32 4.95
CA LEU A 180 0.58 -7.52 3.75
C LEU A 180 -0.28 -7.21 2.53
N HIS A 181 0.11 -6.23 1.73
CA HIS A 181 -0.40 -6.07 0.37
C HIS A 181 0.43 -6.94 -0.56
N PHE A 182 -0.22 -7.85 -1.29
CA PHE A 182 0.41 -8.86 -2.14
C PHE A 182 -0.15 -8.82 -3.55
N GLU A 183 0.74 -8.76 -4.56
CA GLU A 183 0.37 -8.79 -5.98
C GLU A 183 1.08 -9.93 -6.72
N ILE A 184 0.39 -10.49 -7.72
CA ILE A 184 0.98 -11.31 -8.79
C ILE A 184 0.87 -10.51 -10.08
N LEU A 185 2.01 -10.20 -10.67
CA LEU A 185 2.15 -9.38 -11.88
C LEU A 185 2.49 -10.29 -13.07
N LYS A 186 1.82 -10.02 -14.22
CA LYS A 186 2.03 -10.74 -15.46
C LYS A 186 1.91 -9.79 -16.65
#